data_0db7a50e47a200c732e562ba997cc85e
#
_entry.id   0db7a50e47a200c732e562ba997cc85e
#
_cell.length_a   1.000
_cell.length_b   1.000
_cell.length_c   1.000
_cell.angle_alpha   90.00
_cell.angle_beta   90.00
_cell.angle_gamma   90.00
#
_symmetry.space_group_name_H-M   'P 1'
#
loop_
_entity.id
_entity.type
_entity.pdbx_description
1 polymer ?
#
loop_
_entity_poly.entity_id
_entity_poly.type
_entity_poly.pdbx_seq_one_letter_code
_entity_poly.pdbx_strand_id
1 'polypeptide(L)'
;MAEPAQSPLVVSDLLAAVGEVMLNWGYLEVEMLKKLEASGHSLLPRVAPIQQWRTASARCALDVSAWTDEIERSAQIRNLLAHGFVGGYAQPVDGHPSVICRDIDGERKRITYASLKVAAQSLDLLRLRLRREPDDLLRALSDAR
;
A
#
# COMPACT_ATOMS: atom_id res chain seq x y z
N MET A 1 23.22 29.32 15.33
CA MET A 1 22.81 28.15 16.14
C MET A 1 22.93 26.90 15.27
N ALA A 2 23.68 25.93 15.72
CA ALA A 2 23.70 24.64 15.04
C ALA A 2 22.35 23.95 15.26
N GLU A 3 21.75 23.41 14.18
CA GLU A 3 20.60 22.52 14.32
C GLU A 3 20.98 21.37 15.26
N PRO A 4 20.10 20.94 16.17
CA PRO A 4 20.36 19.78 16.99
C PRO A 4 20.63 18.60 16.06
N ALA A 5 21.77 17.95 16.22
CA ALA A 5 22.11 16.76 15.47
C ALA A 5 20.97 15.75 15.62
N GLN A 6 20.33 15.37 14.52
CA GLN A 6 19.28 14.36 14.53
C GLN A 6 19.88 13.07 15.08
N SER A 7 19.18 12.47 16.04
CA SER A 7 19.59 11.17 16.57
C SER A 7 19.72 10.15 15.43
N PRO A 8 20.75 9.29 15.41
CA PRO A 8 20.91 8.30 14.36
C PRO A 8 19.71 7.35 14.34
N LEU A 9 19.30 6.96 13.13
CA LEU A 9 18.21 6.04 12.91
C LEU A 9 18.54 4.66 13.48
N VAL A 10 17.62 4.05 14.17
CA VAL A 10 17.77 2.71 14.78
C VAL A 10 16.80 1.70 14.14
N VAL A 11 17.02 0.42 14.40
CA VAL A 11 16.21 -0.67 13.81
C VAL A 11 14.72 -0.51 14.14
N SER A 12 14.38 -0.04 15.34
CA SER A 12 12.98 0.22 15.68
C SER A 12 12.30 1.28 14.79
N ASP A 13 13.06 2.25 14.27
CA ASP A 13 12.54 3.23 13.31
C ASP A 13 12.20 2.57 11.97
N LEU A 14 13.04 1.63 11.51
CA LEU A 14 12.75 0.83 10.31
C LEU A 14 11.51 -0.03 10.50
N LEU A 15 11.40 -0.70 11.64
CA LEU A 15 10.24 -1.55 11.94
C LEU A 15 8.96 -0.72 12.07
N ALA A 16 9.05 0.48 12.64
CA ALA A 16 7.93 1.43 12.69
C ALA A 16 7.49 1.85 11.29
N ALA A 17 8.44 2.13 10.39
CA ALA A 17 8.15 2.47 9.01
C ALA A 17 7.49 1.31 8.24
N VAL A 18 7.95 0.08 8.44
CA VAL A 18 7.30 -1.13 7.92
C VAL A 18 5.87 -1.25 8.43
N GLY A 19 5.69 -1.08 9.75
CA GLY A 19 4.37 -1.12 10.38
C GLY A 19 3.42 -0.06 9.84
N GLU A 20 3.92 1.13 9.56
CA GLU A 20 3.14 2.22 8.95
C GLU A 20 2.65 1.87 7.55
N VAL A 21 3.51 1.27 6.71
CA VAL A 21 3.10 0.77 5.39
C VAL A 21 2.00 -0.27 5.51
N MET A 22 2.17 -1.25 6.40
CA MET A 22 1.20 -2.32 6.60
C MET A 22 -0.14 -1.79 7.13
N LEU A 23 -0.10 -0.86 8.07
CA LEU A 23 -1.29 -0.25 8.66
C LEU A 23 -2.05 0.59 7.62
N ASN A 24 -1.35 1.41 6.87
CA ASN A 24 -1.95 2.25 5.83
C ASN A 24 -2.52 1.41 4.69
N TRP A 25 -1.90 0.28 4.37
CA TRP A 25 -2.49 -0.70 3.45
C TRP A 25 -3.81 -1.25 4.00
N GLY A 26 -3.87 -1.63 5.27
CA GLY A 26 -5.09 -2.11 5.90
C GLY A 26 -6.21 -1.08 5.86
N TYR A 27 -5.91 0.19 6.10
CA TYR A 27 -6.88 1.28 5.98
C TYR A 27 -7.36 1.47 4.54
N LEU A 28 -6.48 1.33 3.55
CA LEU A 28 -6.86 1.38 2.14
C LEU A 28 -7.82 0.24 1.79
N GLU A 29 -7.54 -0.98 2.25
CA GLU A 29 -8.42 -2.13 2.04
C GLU A 29 -9.84 -1.89 2.60
N VAL A 30 -9.94 -1.27 3.77
CA VAL A 30 -11.24 -0.90 4.36
C VAL A 30 -12.00 0.08 3.45
N GLU A 31 -11.32 1.09 2.92
CA GLU A 31 -11.97 2.05 2.00
C GLU A 31 -12.39 1.39 0.67
N MET A 32 -11.58 0.47 0.15
CA MET A 32 -11.92 -0.31 -1.05
C MET A 32 -13.22 -1.11 -0.84
N LEU A 33 -13.32 -1.82 0.28
CA LEU A 33 -14.51 -2.59 0.61
C LEU A 33 -15.73 -1.70 0.82
N LYS A 34 -15.59 -0.58 1.49
CA LYS A 34 -16.68 0.40 1.65
C LYS A 34 -17.21 0.91 0.31
N LYS A 35 -16.31 1.20 -0.64
CA LYS A 35 -16.72 1.64 -1.99
C LYS A 35 -17.46 0.54 -2.76
N LEU A 36 -16.98 -0.68 -2.69
CA LEU A 36 -17.65 -1.84 -3.32
C LEU A 36 -19.05 -2.06 -2.72
N GLU A 37 -19.15 -2.04 -1.40
CA GLU A 37 -20.43 -2.20 -0.70
C GLU A 37 -21.41 -1.07 -1.04
N ALA A 38 -20.94 0.18 -1.00
CA ALA A 38 -21.75 1.36 -1.33
C ALA A 38 -22.22 1.34 -2.79
N SER A 39 -21.48 0.71 -3.70
CA SER A 39 -21.85 0.52 -5.10
C SER A 39 -22.71 -0.73 -5.35
N GLY A 40 -23.10 -1.45 -4.30
CA GLY A 40 -24.02 -2.58 -4.37
C GLY A 40 -23.37 -3.93 -4.64
N HIS A 41 -22.04 -4.04 -4.59
CA HIS A 41 -21.37 -5.34 -4.65
C HIS A 41 -21.51 -6.09 -3.33
N SER A 42 -21.77 -7.39 -3.41
CA SER A 42 -21.74 -8.26 -2.24
C SER A 42 -20.29 -8.58 -1.88
N LEU A 43 -19.92 -8.31 -0.63
CA LEU A 43 -18.58 -8.60 -0.14
C LEU A 43 -18.41 -10.10 0.13
N LEU A 44 -17.25 -10.63 -0.27
CA LEU A 44 -16.89 -12.04 -0.11
C LEU A 44 -15.91 -12.17 1.06
N PRO A 45 -16.30 -12.79 2.19
CA PRO A 45 -15.53 -12.73 3.43
C PRO A 45 -14.18 -13.48 3.40
N ARG A 46 -13.96 -14.33 2.41
CA ARG A 46 -12.72 -15.12 2.26
C ARG A 46 -11.88 -14.72 1.07
N VAL A 47 -12.23 -13.62 0.42
CA VAL A 47 -11.51 -13.10 -0.75
C VAL A 47 -10.82 -11.80 -0.37
N ALA A 48 -9.54 -11.67 -0.70
CA ALA A 48 -8.79 -10.47 -0.40
C ALA A 48 -9.44 -9.22 -1.03
N PRO A 49 -9.46 -8.08 -0.35
CA PRO A 49 -10.08 -6.85 -0.85
C PRO A 49 -9.60 -6.46 -2.24
N ILE A 50 -8.30 -6.55 -2.50
CA ILE A 50 -7.73 -6.24 -3.82
C ILE A 50 -8.27 -7.16 -4.93
N GLN A 51 -8.51 -8.42 -4.63
CA GLN A 51 -9.07 -9.35 -5.60
C GLN A 51 -10.52 -9.03 -5.92
N GLN A 52 -11.30 -8.67 -4.92
CA GLN A 52 -12.68 -8.22 -5.11
C GLN A 52 -12.73 -6.93 -5.93
N TRP A 53 -11.81 -6.00 -5.66
CA TRP A 53 -11.67 -4.77 -6.43
C TRP A 53 -11.32 -5.03 -7.89
N ARG A 54 -10.36 -5.92 -8.15
CA ARG A 54 -9.98 -6.33 -9.52
C ARG A 54 -11.19 -6.89 -10.27
N THR A 55 -11.92 -7.78 -9.63
CA THR A 55 -13.10 -8.42 -10.24
C THR A 55 -14.17 -7.39 -10.58
N ALA A 56 -14.45 -6.46 -9.69
CA ALA A 56 -15.41 -5.39 -9.91
C ALA A 56 -14.94 -4.42 -11.00
N SER A 57 -13.69 -3.96 -10.92
CA SER A 57 -13.14 -2.96 -11.84
C SER A 57 -12.93 -3.49 -13.26
N ALA A 58 -12.70 -4.79 -13.43
CA ALA A 58 -12.55 -5.42 -14.74
C ALA A 58 -13.79 -5.29 -15.64
N ARG A 59 -14.94 -5.06 -15.04
CA ARG A 59 -16.21 -4.87 -15.74
C ARG A 59 -16.57 -3.40 -16.00
N CYS A 60 -15.76 -2.47 -15.48
CA CYS A 60 -16.00 -1.04 -15.63
C CYS A 60 -15.49 -0.53 -16.97
N ALA A 61 -16.29 0.31 -17.64
CA ALA A 61 -15.96 0.92 -18.93
C ALA A 61 -15.08 2.18 -18.83
N LEU A 62 -14.83 2.70 -17.62
CA LEU A 62 -14.18 3.98 -17.36
C LEU A 62 -12.95 3.83 -16.46
N ASP A 63 -12.23 4.93 -16.24
CA ASP A 63 -10.94 5.13 -15.56
C ASP A 63 -10.73 4.50 -14.17
N VAL A 64 -11.56 3.55 -13.80
CA VAL A 64 -11.32 2.69 -12.62
C VAL A 64 -10.00 1.91 -12.77
N SER A 65 -9.55 1.69 -14.01
CA SER A 65 -8.25 1.08 -14.28
C SER A 65 -7.09 1.88 -13.69
N ALA A 66 -7.13 3.21 -13.71
CA ALA A 66 -6.10 4.06 -13.12
C ALA A 66 -6.01 3.87 -11.60
N TRP A 67 -7.15 3.76 -10.93
CA TRP A 67 -7.23 3.42 -9.50
C TRP A 67 -6.65 2.03 -9.24
N THR A 68 -7.03 1.05 -10.03
CA THR A 68 -6.55 -0.33 -9.92
C THR A 68 -5.04 -0.40 -10.09
N ASP A 69 -4.49 0.26 -11.10
CA ASP A 69 -3.05 0.28 -11.36
C ASP A 69 -2.27 0.92 -10.20
N GLU A 70 -2.77 1.99 -9.62
CA GLU A 70 -2.14 2.65 -8.48
C GLU A 70 -2.20 1.77 -7.22
N ILE A 71 -3.33 1.13 -6.96
CA ILE A 71 -3.50 0.16 -5.87
C ILE A 71 -2.55 -1.03 -6.05
N GLU A 72 -2.45 -1.57 -7.27
CA GLU A 72 -1.55 -2.70 -7.59
C GLU A 72 -0.08 -2.34 -7.37
N ARG A 73 0.36 -1.16 -7.79
CA ARG A 73 1.74 -0.70 -7.53
C ARG A 73 2.03 -0.59 -6.04
N SER A 74 1.08 -0.06 -5.28
CA SER A 74 1.20 0.04 -3.82
C SER A 74 1.23 -1.32 -3.13
N ALA A 75 0.52 -2.29 -3.68
CA ALA A 75 0.50 -3.66 -3.17
C ALA A 75 1.85 -4.36 -3.28
N GLN A 76 2.69 -4.01 -4.24
CA GLN A 76 3.99 -4.66 -4.45
C GLN A 76 4.90 -4.54 -3.23
N ILE A 77 5.07 -3.33 -2.68
CA ILE A 77 5.89 -3.12 -1.46
C ILE A 77 5.27 -3.85 -0.28
N ARG A 78 3.97 -3.72 -0.10
CA ARG A 78 3.25 -4.43 0.97
C ARG A 78 3.46 -5.94 0.90
N ASN A 79 3.39 -6.52 -0.29
CA ASN A 79 3.57 -7.97 -0.47
C ASN A 79 5.01 -8.41 -0.17
N LEU A 80 6.02 -7.63 -0.57
CA LEU A 80 7.40 -7.89 -0.21
C LEU A 80 7.58 -7.87 1.31
N LEU A 81 7.02 -6.89 2.00
CA LEU A 81 7.13 -6.76 3.46
C LEU A 81 6.38 -7.89 4.18
N ALA A 82 5.21 -8.27 3.70
CA ALA A 82 4.35 -9.28 4.34
C ALA A 82 4.89 -10.71 4.17
N HIS A 83 5.48 -11.02 3.03
CA HIS A 83 5.82 -12.38 2.65
C HIS A 83 7.30 -12.64 2.46
N GLY A 84 8.12 -11.60 2.29
CA GLY A 84 9.52 -11.72 1.94
C GLY A 84 10.49 -11.05 2.92
N PHE A 85 10.04 -10.48 4.02
CA PHE A 85 10.90 -9.76 4.95
C PHE A 85 12.02 -10.68 5.49
N VAL A 86 13.27 -10.24 5.35
CA VAL A 86 14.46 -10.94 5.80
C VAL A 86 15.12 -10.24 6.99
N GLY A 87 15.27 -8.93 6.94
CA GLY A 87 15.92 -8.18 8.00
C GLY A 87 16.01 -6.69 7.72
N GLY A 88 16.52 -5.95 8.70
CA GLY A 88 16.71 -4.50 8.60
C GLY A 88 18.09 -4.07 9.05
N TYR A 89 18.61 -3.04 8.40
CA TYR A 89 19.93 -2.46 8.65
C TYR A 89 19.78 -0.95 8.86
N ALA A 90 19.86 -0.53 10.11
CA ALA A 90 19.71 0.89 10.47
C ALA A 90 20.93 1.72 10.09
N GLN A 91 22.13 1.12 10.15
CA GLN A 91 23.40 1.78 9.87
C GLN A 91 24.26 0.91 8.94
N PRO A 92 23.84 0.72 7.68
CA PRO A 92 24.61 -0.04 6.70
C PRO A 92 25.85 0.73 6.26
N VAL A 93 26.82 0.02 5.67
CA VAL A 93 28.11 0.59 5.21
C VAL A 93 27.90 1.73 4.20
N ASP A 94 26.88 1.66 3.35
CA ASP A 94 26.57 2.69 2.36
C ASP A 94 25.78 3.89 2.92
N GLY A 95 25.45 3.90 4.20
CA GLY A 95 24.75 4.99 4.87
C GLY A 95 23.25 5.11 4.58
N HIS A 96 22.64 4.15 3.86
CA HIS A 96 21.22 4.15 3.54
C HIS A 96 20.45 3.10 4.36
N PRO A 97 19.82 3.49 5.49
CA PRO A 97 19.00 2.56 6.29
C PRO A 97 17.94 1.88 5.41
N SER A 98 17.80 0.58 5.56
CA SER A 98 16.97 -0.21 4.66
C SER A 98 16.52 -1.53 5.27
N VAL A 99 15.46 -2.08 4.72
CA VAL A 99 15.04 -3.45 4.94
C VAL A 99 15.35 -4.29 3.70
N ILE A 100 15.57 -5.57 3.91
CA ILE A 100 15.81 -6.55 2.85
C ILE A 100 14.62 -7.49 2.81
N CYS A 101 14.09 -7.68 1.62
CA CYS A 101 13.01 -8.63 1.35
C CYS A 101 13.45 -9.58 0.23
N ARG A 102 12.83 -10.75 0.17
CA ARG A 102 12.92 -11.65 -0.99
C ARG A 102 11.61 -11.59 -1.76
N ASP A 103 11.71 -11.50 -3.07
CA ASP A 103 10.56 -11.59 -3.93
C ASP A 103 10.13 -13.05 -4.16
N ILE A 104 9.12 -13.24 -4.98
CA ILE A 104 8.58 -14.57 -5.30
C ILE A 104 9.62 -15.47 -6.01
N ASP A 105 10.58 -14.87 -6.71
CA ASP A 105 11.67 -15.59 -7.41
C ASP A 105 12.87 -15.85 -6.49
N GLY A 106 12.79 -15.43 -5.23
CA GLY A 106 13.87 -15.58 -4.24
C GLY A 106 14.96 -14.52 -4.33
N GLU A 107 14.81 -13.52 -5.21
CA GLU A 107 15.75 -12.42 -5.33
C GLU A 107 15.64 -11.46 -4.16
N ARG A 108 16.79 -10.98 -3.68
CA ARG A 108 16.83 -9.95 -2.65
C ARG A 108 16.47 -8.59 -3.23
N LYS A 109 15.52 -7.94 -2.58
CA LYS A 109 15.11 -6.56 -2.84
C LYS A 109 15.39 -5.72 -1.62
N ARG A 110 16.04 -4.59 -1.83
CA ARG A 110 16.32 -3.62 -0.79
C ARG A 110 15.34 -2.48 -0.87
N ILE A 111 14.70 -2.18 0.26
CA ILE A 111 13.79 -1.04 0.39
C ILE A 111 14.38 -0.09 1.42
N THR A 112 14.75 1.12 0.98
CA THR A 112 15.31 2.12 1.88
C THR A 112 14.25 2.67 2.84
N TYR A 113 14.70 3.18 3.99
CA TYR A 113 13.83 3.88 4.93
C TYR A 113 13.05 5.01 4.25
N ALA A 114 13.73 5.80 3.41
CA ALA A 114 13.08 6.87 2.66
C ALA A 114 11.97 6.34 1.75
N SER A 115 12.20 5.22 1.06
CA SER A 115 11.19 4.57 0.21
C SER A 115 10.01 4.02 1.01
N LEU A 116 10.26 3.49 2.21
CA LEU A 116 9.18 3.05 3.12
C LEU A 116 8.30 4.23 3.55
N LYS A 117 8.90 5.36 3.90
CA LYS A 117 8.16 6.58 4.28
C LYS A 117 7.34 7.12 3.12
N VAL A 118 7.89 7.13 1.91
CA VAL A 118 7.17 7.54 0.69
C VAL A 118 6.02 6.58 0.40
N ALA A 119 6.23 5.28 0.53
CA ALA A 119 5.19 4.26 0.31
C ALA A 119 4.04 4.42 1.31
N ALA A 120 4.35 4.60 2.60
CA ALA A 120 3.34 4.82 3.63
C ALA A 120 2.50 6.08 3.36
N GLN A 121 3.16 7.18 3.00
CA GLN A 121 2.49 8.44 2.66
C GLN A 121 1.63 8.30 1.40
N SER A 122 2.12 7.62 0.37
CA SER A 122 1.38 7.37 -0.87
C SER A 122 0.12 6.56 -0.61
N LEU A 123 0.19 5.54 0.24
CA LEU A 123 -0.97 4.74 0.65
C LEU A 123 -2.01 5.58 1.40
N ASP A 124 -1.56 6.44 2.30
CA ASP A 124 -2.46 7.32 3.05
C ASP A 124 -3.16 8.33 2.13
N LEU A 125 -2.43 8.94 1.20
CA LEU A 125 -3.00 9.86 0.21
C LEU A 125 -3.98 9.14 -0.73
N LEU A 126 -3.65 7.94 -1.18
CA LEU A 126 -4.53 7.13 -2.02
C LEU A 126 -5.83 6.78 -1.28
N ARG A 127 -5.73 6.39 -0.01
CA ARG A 127 -6.88 6.13 0.86
C ARG A 127 -7.78 7.37 0.99
N LEU A 128 -7.20 8.54 1.25
CA LEU A 128 -7.95 9.79 1.39
C LEU A 128 -8.62 10.19 0.08
N ARG A 129 -7.94 10.03 -1.05
CA ARG A 129 -8.51 10.28 -2.38
C ARG A 129 -9.69 9.34 -2.65
N LEU A 130 -9.52 8.05 -2.38
CA LEU A 130 -10.58 7.06 -2.56
C LEU A 130 -11.80 7.36 -1.68
N ARG A 131 -11.56 7.76 -0.42
CA ARG A 131 -12.62 8.14 0.52
C ARG A 131 -13.41 9.36 0.05
N ARG A 132 -12.73 10.33 -0.58
CA ARG A 132 -13.33 11.58 -1.05
C ARG A 132 -13.86 11.49 -2.48
N GLU A 133 -13.55 10.39 -3.16
CA GLU A 133 -13.92 10.26 -4.57
C GLU A 133 -15.42 10.34 -4.73
N PRO A 134 -15.87 11.22 -5.64
CA PRO A 134 -17.27 11.49 -5.81
C PRO A 134 -18.02 10.35 -6.53
N ASP A 135 -19.28 10.57 -6.71
CA ASP A 135 -20.27 9.66 -7.25
C ASP A 135 -19.91 8.96 -8.56
N ASP A 136 -18.94 9.47 -9.34
CA ASP A 136 -18.53 8.88 -10.62
C ASP A 136 -17.89 7.50 -10.45
N LEU A 137 -17.02 7.32 -9.43
CA LEU A 137 -16.44 6.02 -9.12
C LEU A 137 -17.51 5.04 -8.64
N LEU A 138 -18.38 5.47 -7.73
CA LEU A 138 -19.50 4.64 -7.25
C LEU A 138 -20.42 4.24 -8.38
N ARG A 139 -20.71 5.17 -9.29
CA ARG A 139 -21.56 4.92 -10.46
C ARG A 139 -20.92 3.93 -11.41
N ALA A 140 -19.64 4.11 -11.72
CA ALA A 140 -18.88 3.16 -12.55
C ALA A 140 -18.85 1.75 -11.97
N LEU A 141 -18.60 1.62 -10.67
CA LEU A 141 -18.62 0.34 -9.96
C LEU A 141 -20.03 -0.26 -9.91
N SER A 142 -21.08 0.55 -9.76
CA SER A 142 -22.47 0.09 -9.75
C SER A 142 -22.90 -0.44 -11.11
N ASP A 143 -22.51 0.22 -12.19
CA ASP A 143 -22.83 -0.20 -13.56
C ASP A 143 -22.14 -1.50 -13.97
N ALA A 144 -21.13 -1.92 -13.22
CA ALA A 144 -20.37 -3.15 -13.44
C ALA A 144 -20.94 -4.40 -12.73
N ARG A 145 -22.09 -4.28 -12.08
CA ARG A 145 -22.74 -5.40 -11.38
C ARG A 145 -23.27 -6.47 -12.33
#